data_150282f8066cabfc61d91fcd5d5b4947
#
_entry.id   150282f8066cabfc61d91fcd5d5b4947
#
_cell.length_a   1.000
_cell.length_b   1.000
_cell.length_c   1.000
_cell.angle_alpha   90.00
_cell.angle_beta   90.00
_cell.angle_gamma   90.00
#
_symmetry.space_group_name_H-M   'P 1'
#
loop_
_entity.id
_entity.type
_entity.pdbx_description
1 polymer ?
#
loop_
_entity_poly.entity_id
_entity_poly.type
_entity_poly.pdbx_seq_one_letter_code
_entity_poly.pdbx_strand_id
1 'polypeptide(L)'
;IQKACELGLQHSTHLYCAMSGVIKNGPQREGGVIESTLLMDHLTTEVIADGQHLPAELLKLAVKCKGFDRLAVVTDAQRGAGMPDGIYAFGSKNGTKSIVKNGVATTPDNTGYASSTIQMNQAIRVMRDLADVPLVEAIKMASLVPARIIGVDDQLGSLEVGKIADLVLFNQTIDVHK
;
A
#
# COMPACT_ATOMS: atom_id res chain seq x y z
N ILE A 1 -9.89 -5.89 16.54
CA ILE A 1 -8.42 -5.89 16.33
C ILE A 1 -7.69 -6.48 17.54
N GLN A 2 -7.92 -5.97 18.75
CA GLN A 2 -7.19 -6.38 19.96
C GLN A 2 -7.17 -7.91 20.15
N LYS A 3 -8.35 -8.55 20.10
CA LYS A 3 -8.45 -10.01 20.17
C LYS A 3 -7.74 -10.74 19.02
N ALA A 4 -7.69 -10.16 17.83
CA ALA A 4 -6.96 -10.72 16.72
C ALA A 4 -5.45 -10.65 16.94
N CYS A 5 -4.95 -9.56 17.54
CA CYS A 5 -3.54 -9.43 17.93
C CYS A 5 -3.14 -10.46 19.01
N GLU A 6 -4.01 -10.73 19.98
CA GLU A 6 -3.80 -11.79 20.97
C GLU A 6 -3.71 -13.19 20.33
N LEU A 7 -4.32 -13.37 19.16
CA LEU A 7 -4.27 -14.58 18.34
C LEU A 7 -3.16 -14.58 17.29
N GLY A 8 -2.27 -13.56 17.29
CA GLY A 8 -1.08 -13.50 16.43
C GLY A 8 -1.21 -12.61 15.20
N LEU A 9 -2.23 -11.73 15.10
CA LEU A 9 -2.27 -10.73 14.03
C LEU A 9 -1.08 -9.78 14.16
N GLN A 10 -0.28 -9.65 13.10
CA GLN A 10 0.91 -8.80 13.04
C GLN A 10 0.87 -7.76 11.92
N HIS A 11 -0.04 -7.93 10.96
CA HIS A 11 -0.12 -7.08 9.78
C HIS A 11 -1.56 -6.82 9.36
N SER A 12 -1.83 -5.61 8.87
CA SER A 12 -3.10 -5.25 8.23
C SER A 12 -2.86 -4.76 6.82
N THR A 13 -3.60 -5.29 5.86
CA THR A 13 -3.47 -4.96 4.44
C THR A 13 -4.12 -3.61 4.11
N HIS A 14 -3.63 -2.94 3.07
CA HIS A 14 -4.16 -1.71 2.43
C HIS A 14 -4.93 -0.77 3.37
N LEU A 15 -4.20 -0.17 4.32
CA LEU A 15 -4.75 0.77 5.33
C LEU A 15 -5.74 1.76 4.71
N TYR A 16 -6.86 1.97 5.37
CA TYR A 16 -8.05 2.74 5.00
C TYR A 16 -8.99 2.07 3.98
N CYS A 17 -8.51 1.11 3.17
CA CYS A 17 -9.36 0.45 2.18
C CYS A 17 -10.14 -0.71 2.83
N ALA A 18 -11.46 -0.76 2.64
CA ALA A 18 -12.34 -1.79 3.19
C ALA A 18 -12.21 -2.01 4.72
N MET A 19 -11.78 -0.99 5.46
CA MET A 19 -11.62 -1.03 6.91
C MET A 19 -12.67 -0.19 7.62
N SER A 20 -13.12 -0.63 8.79
CA SER A 20 -13.94 0.22 9.66
C SER A 20 -13.12 1.34 10.28
N GLY A 21 -13.65 2.55 10.27
CA GLY A 21 -13.15 3.69 11.04
C GLY A 21 -13.97 3.92 12.30
N VAL A 22 -13.86 5.13 12.86
CA VAL A 22 -14.64 5.54 14.05
C VAL A 22 -16.14 5.41 13.82
N ILE A 23 -16.79 4.64 14.67
CA ILE A 23 -18.25 4.48 14.69
C ILE A 23 -18.86 5.19 15.88
N LYS A 24 -20.14 5.56 15.74
CA LYS A 24 -20.93 6.14 16.82
C LYS A 24 -21.87 5.07 17.37
N ASN A 25 -21.77 4.80 18.67
CA ASN A 25 -22.65 3.89 19.38
C ASN A 25 -23.36 4.68 20.49
N GLY A 26 -24.57 5.14 20.20
CA GLY A 26 -25.27 6.11 21.05
C GLY A 26 -24.46 7.42 21.20
N PRO A 27 -24.18 7.88 22.43
CA PRO A 27 -23.34 9.05 22.67
C PRO A 27 -21.84 8.75 22.56
N GLN A 28 -21.44 7.49 22.56
CA GLN A 28 -20.03 7.05 22.59
C GLN A 28 -19.43 7.00 21.20
N ARG A 29 -18.10 7.02 21.16
CA ARG A 29 -17.29 6.75 19.96
C ARG A 29 -16.45 5.50 20.19
N GLU A 30 -16.40 4.65 19.18
CA GLU A 30 -15.55 3.46 19.18
C GLU A 30 -14.60 3.54 18.00
N GLY A 31 -13.30 3.26 18.22
CA GLY A 31 -12.31 3.16 17.16
C GLY A 31 -12.49 1.89 16.37
N GLY A 32 -12.31 1.99 15.06
CA GLY A 32 -12.36 0.84 14.16
C GLY A 32 -11.00 0.20 13.92
N VAL A 33 -10.90 -0.52 12.81
CA VAL A 33 -9.65 -1.17 12.36
C VAL A 33 -8.59 -0.13 12.03
N ILE A 34 -8.98 0.99 11.42
CA ILE A 34 -8.07 2.07 11.02
C ILE A 34 -7.36 2.64 12.25
N GLU A 35 -8.11 3.09 13.24
CA GLU A 35 -7.57 3.71 14.46
C GLU A 35 -6.72 2.71 15.25
N SER A 36 -7.17 1.46 15.36
CA SER A 36 -6.42 0.40 16.03
C SER A 36 -5.09 0.12 15.34
N THR A 37 -5.09 0.02 13.99
CA THR A 37 -3.87 -0.20 13.21
C THR A 37 -2.88 0.95 13.40
N LEU A 38 -3.35 2.19 13.34
CA LEU A 38 -2.49 3.36 13.51
C LEU A 38 -1.90 3.47 14.93
N LEU A 39 -2.68 3.08 15.93
CA LEU A 39 -2.30 3.20 17.35
C LEU A 39 -1.36 2.09 17.84
N MET A 40 -1.56 0.86 17.38
CA MET A 40 -0.82 -0.30 17.88
C MET A 40 0.57 -0.41 17.24
N ASP A 41 1.62 -0.11 18.00
CA ASP A 41 3.01 -0.10 17.51
C ASP A 41 3.53 -1.47 17.02
N HIS A 42 3.01 -2.57 17.53
CA HIS A 42 3.41 -3.91 17.11
C HIS A 42 2.79 -4.34 15.77
N LEU A 43 1.75 -3.64 15.29
CA LEU A 43 1.18 -3.92 13.98
C LEU A 43 1.95 -3.19 12.89
N THR A 44 2.29 -3.93 11.85
CA THR A 44 2.68 -3.36 10.56
C THR A 44 1.46 -3.17 9.66
N THR A 45 1.57 -2.33 8.67
CA THR A 45 0.51 -2.12 7.67
C THR A 45 1.12 -1.69 6.34
N GLU A 46 0.29 -1.59 5.33
CA GLU A 46 0.68 -1.12 4.01
C GLU A 46 -0.30 -0.08 3.46
N VAL A 47 0.15 0.74 2.54
CA VAL A 47 -0.68 1.74 1.85
C VAL A 47 -0.59 1.58 0.35
N ILE A 48 -1.72 1.77 -0.33
CA ILE A 48 -1.79 1.92 -1.78
C ILE A 48 -1.43 3.37 -2.11
N ALA A 49 -0.20 3.57 -2.58
CA ALA A 49 0.32 4.91 -2.85
C ALA A 49 0.19 5.26 -4.34
N ASP A 50 -1.02 5.27 -4.86
CA ASP A 50 -1.31 5.57 -6.28
C ASP A 50 -1.78 7.01 -6.54
N GLY A 51 -1.91 7.81 -5.48
CA GLY A 51 -2.40 9.18 -5.55
C GLY A 51 -3.91 9.30 -5.84
N GLN A 52 -4.65 8.18 -5.83
CA GLN A 52 -6.09 8.11 -6.05
C GLN A 52 -6.81 7.60 -4.80
N HIS A 53 -6.39 6.46 -4.25
CA HIS A 53 -6.99 5.85 -3.06
C HIS A 53 -6.88 6.74 -1.82
N LEU A 54 -5.72 7.35 -1.63
CA LEU A 54 -5.42 8.11 -0.41
C LEU A 54 -4.93 9.52 -0.76
N PRO A 55 -5.57 10.57 -0.20
CA PRO A 55 -5.05 11.93 -0.29
C PRO A 55 -3.78 12.09 0.56
N ALA A 56 -3.03 13.15 0.30
CA ALA A 56 -1.76 13.44 0.96
C ALA A 56 -1.85 13.40 2.49
N GLU A 57 -2.94 13.90 3.06
CA GLU A 57 -3.16 13.96 4.51
C GLU A 57 -3.21 12.58 5.15
N LEU A 58 -3.86 11.60 4.50
CA LEU A 58 -3.96 10.24 5.01
C LEU A 58 -2.64 9.48 4.86
N LEU A 59 -1.89 9.69 3.77
CA LEU A 59 -0.54 9.16 3.62
C LEU A 59 0.41 9.72 4.69
N LYS A 60 0.39 11.04 4.91
CA LYS A 60 1.19 11.71 5.96
C LYS A 60 0.80 11.23 7.36
N LEU A 61 -0.49 11.03 7.63
CA LEU A 61 -0.96 10.50 8.90
C LEU A 61 -0.47 9.07 9.13
N ALA A 62 -0.55 8.21 8.13
CA ALA A 62 -0.02 6.85 8.21
C ALA A 62 1.49 6.84 8.52
N VAL A 63 2.27 7.65 7.79
CA VAL A 63 3.70 7.83 8.04
C VAL A 63 3.97 8.35 9.46
N LYS A 64 3.21 9.35 9.92
CA LYS A 64 3.37 9.93 11.26
C LYS A 64 3.12 8.92 12.36
N CYS A 65 2.12 8.05 12.21
CA CYS A 65 1.74 7.06 13.22
C CYS A 65 2.63 5.81 13.19
N LYS A 66 2.99 5.33 12.00
CA LYS A 66 3.71 4.05 11.83
C LYS A 66 5.22 4.21 11.66
N GLY A 67 5.69 5.39 11.26
CA GLY A 67 7.07 5.58 10.84
C GLY A 67 7.36 4.84 9.54
N PHE A 68 8.64 4.80 9.14
CA PHE A 68 9.08 4.20 7.89
C PHE A 68 9.30 2.68 7.98
N ASP A 69 9.49 2.14 9.19
CA ASP A 69 9.86 0.73 9.39
C ASP A 69 8.65 -0.21 9.57
N ARG A 70 7.45 0.34 9.77
CA ARG A 70 6.20 -0.41 10.01
C ARG A 70 5.11 -0.11 8.99
N LEU A 71 5.44 0.68 7.96
CA LEU A 71 4.55 1.04 6.88
C LEU A 71 5.16 0.60 5.55
N ALA A 72 4.59 -0.41 4.90
CA ALA A 72 4.98 -0.82 3.56
C ALA A 72 4.24 0.00 2.49
N VAL A 73 4.85 0.12 1.32
CA VAL A 73 4.21 0.65 0.12
C VAL A 73 3.88 -0.52 -0.81
N VAL A 74 2.64 -0.60 -1.23
CA VAL A 74 2.16 -1.62 -2.16
C VAL A 74 1.47 -0.99 -3.36
N THR A 75 1.43 -1.72 -4.46
CA THR A 75 0.67 -1.30 -5.63
C THR A 75 -0.78 -1.72 -5.54
N ASP A 76 -1.05 -2.88 -4.97
CA ASP A 76 -2.36 -3.54 -5.07
C ASP A 76 -2.86 -3.53 -6.53
N ALA A 77 -1.94 -3.80 -7.48
CA ALA A 77 -2.21 -3.66 -8.90
C ALA A 77 -3.06 -4.82 -9.43
N GLN A 78 -4.11 -4.47 -10.16
CA GLN A 78 -4.98 -5.45 -10.80
C GLN A 78 -4.52 -5.80 -12.23
N ARG A 79 -5.20 -6.73 -12.91
CA ARG A 79 -4.82 -7.27 -14.23
C ARG A 79 -4.72 -6.25 -15.35
N GLY A 80 -5.38 -5.11 -15.24
CA GLY A 80 -5.30 -4.02 -16.21
C GLY A 80 -4.09 -3.11 -16.01
N ALA A 81 -3.25 -3.35 -15.00
CA ALA A 81 -2.04 -2.55 -14.79
C ALA A 81 -1.06 -2.72 -15.97
N GLY A 82 -0.62 -1.60 -16.53
CA GLY A 82 0.24 -1.58 -17.71
C GLY A 82 -0.46 -1.97 -19.04
N MET A 83 -1.77 -2.17 -19.02
CA MET A 83 -2.58 -2.48 -20.20
C MET A 83 -3.31 -1.21 -20.70
N PRO A 84 -3.76 -1.20 -21.96
CA PRO A 84 -4.61 -0.11 -22.48
C PRO A 84 -5.90 0.05 -21.67
N ASP A 85 -6.54 1.22 -21.81
CA ASP A 85 -7.88 1.44 -21.26
C ASP A 85 -8.85 0.35 -21.75
N GLY A 86 -9.68 -0.19 -20.86
CA GLY A 86 -10.55 -1.31 -21.19
C GLY A 86 -11.24 -1.93 -19.99
N ILE A 87 -11.89 -3.07 -20.25
CA ILE A 87 -12.61 -3.85 -19.23
C ILE A 87 -11.80 -5.12 -18.94
N TYR A 88 -11.49 -5.33 -17.68
CA TYR A 88 -10.67 -6.45 -17.20
C TYR A 88 -11.41 -7.29 -16.16
N ALA A 89 -11.09 -8.58 -16.09
CA ALA A 89 -11.59 -9.43 -15.01
C ALA A 89 -10.96 -9.01 -13.68
N PHE A 90 -11.78 -8.76 -12.68
CA PHE A 90 -11.36 -8.40 -11.33
C PHE A 90 -11.55 -9.58 -10.38
N GLY A 91 -10.52 -9.95 -9.64
CA GLY A 91 -10.52 -11.14 -8.80
C GLY A 91 -10.40 -12.44 -9.60
N SER A 92 -11.30 -13.41 -9.40
CA SER A 92 -11.30 -14.69 -10.13
C SER A 92 -11.63 -14.51 -11.63
N LYS A 93 -11.32 -15.53 -12.46
CA LYS A 93 -11.64 -15.47 -13.91
C LYS A 93 -13.12 -15.23 -14.22
N ASN A 94 -13.99 -15.72 -13.35
CA ASN A 94 -15.45 -15.57 -13.45
C ASN A 94 -15.99 -14.52 -12.45
N GLY A 95 -15.10 -13.68 -11.89
CA GLY A 95 -15.44 -12.64 -10.95
C GLY A 95 -16.07 -11.40 -11.61
N THR A 96 -16.16 -10.35 -10.83
CA THR A 96 -16.62 -9.05 -11.31
C THR A 96 -15.67 -8.49 -12.38
N LYS A 97 -16.09 -7.43 -13.03
CA LYS A 97 -15.25 -6.70 -13.99
C LYS A 97 -14.76 -5.40 -13.34
N SER A 98 -13.64 -4.91 -13.81
CA SER A 98 -13.17 -3.55 -13.55
C SER A 98 -13.09 -2.79 -14.86
N ILE A 99 -13.26 -1.47 -14.78
CA ILE A 99 -13.07 -0.56 -15.92
C ILE A 99 -11.81 0.22 -15.65
N VAL A 100 -10.83 0.11 -16.54
CA VAL A 100 -9.62 0.93 -16.53
C VAL A 100 -9.79 2.07 -17.50
N LYS A 101 -9.66 3.30 -17.03
CA LYS A 101 -9.72 4.50 -17.84
C LYS A 101 -8.71 5.52 -17.32
N ASN A 102 -7.85 6.03 -18.21
CA ASN A 102 -6.79 6.98 -17.88
C ASN A 102 -5.92 6.53 -16.69
N GLY A 103 -5.60 5.23 -16.64
CA GLY A 103 -4.77 4.67 -15.57
C GLY A 103 -5.48 4.52 -14.22
N VAL A 104 -6.80 4.67 -14.15
CA VAL A 104 -7.61 4.48 -12.94
C VAL A 104 -8.55 3.30 -13.14
N ALA A 105 -8.57 2.38 -12.18
CA ALA A 105 -9.47 1.23 -12.19
C ALA A 105 -10.66 1.46 -11.25
N THR A 106 -11.88 1.31 -11.78
CA THR A 106 -13.12 1.46 -11.00
C THR A 106 -14.02 0.24 -11.14
N THR A 107 -14.96 0.10 -10.20
CA THR A 107 -16.10 -0.81 -10.35
C THR A 107 -16.98 -0.38 -11.52
N PRO A 108 -17.74 -1.30 -12.17
CA PRO A 108 -18.58 -0.96 -13.33
C PRO A 108 -19.65 0.11 -13.04
N ASP A 109 -20.13 0.19 -11.80
CA ASP A 109 -21.08 1.19 -11.32
C ASP A 109 -20.41 2.50 -10.88
N ASN A 110 -19.07 2.56 -10.96
CA ASN A 110 -18.25 3.71 -10.58
C ASN A 110 -18.46 4.15 -9.11
N THR A 111 -18.80 3.23 -8.22
CA THR A 111 -19.00 3.53 -6.79
C THR A 111 -17.73 3.35 -5.96
N GLY A 112 -16.68 2.74 -6.53
CA GLY A 112 -15.41 2.50 -5.84
C GLY A 112 -14.26 2.20 -6.80
N TYR A 113 -13.05 2.24 -6.26
CA TYR A 113 -11.87 1.76 -6.95
C TYR A 113 -11.87 0.23 -6.98
N ALA A 114 -11.33 -0.34 -8.05
CA ALA A 114 -11.16 -1.77 -8.24
C ALA A 114 -9.66 -2.11 -8.22
N SER A 115 -9.05 -2.02 -7.04
CA SER A 115 -7.59 -2.05 -6.88
C SER A 115 -6.90 -0.90 -7.65
N SER A 116 -5.59 -0.97 -7.86
CA SER A 116 -4.84 0.03 -8.60
C SER A 116 -4.34 -0.48 -9.95
N THR A 117 -3.78 0.44 -10.73
CA THR A 117 -3.03 0.14 -11.97
C THR A 117 -1.60 0.68 -11.89
N ILE A 118 -1.20 1.18 -10.70
CA ILE A 118 0.09 1.84 -10.52
C ILE A 118 1.26 0.84 -10.58
N GLN A 119 2.41 1.32 -11.00
CA GLN A 119 3.68 0.61 -10.90
C GLN A 119 4.44 1.07 -9.63
N MET A 120 5.31 0.22 -9.08
CA MET A 120 6.01 0.50 -7.83
C MET A 120 6.87 1.78 -7.89
N ASN A 121 7.54 2.05 -9.00
CA ASN A 121 8.32 3.27 -9.16
C ASN A 121 7.46 4.54 -9.10
N GLN A 122 6.21 4.47 -9.57
CA GLN A 122 5.23 5.56 -9.45
C GLN A 122 4.75 5.70 -8.00
N ALA A 123 4.50 4.58 -7.29
CA ALA A 123 4.12 4.60 -5.90
C ALA A 123 5.21 5.25 -5.01
N ILE A 124 6.48 4.98 -5.28
CA ILE A 124 7.61 5.64 -4.61
C ILE A 124 7.60 7.16 -4.87
N ARG A 125 7.29 7.61 -6.11
CA ARG A 125 7.12 9.05 -6.43
C ARG A 125 5.99 9.66 -5.61
N VAL A 126 4.85 9.00 -5.53
CA VAL A 126 3.70 9.50 -4.75
C VAL A 126 4.08 9.65 -3.28
N MET A 127 4.77 8.68 -2.68
CA MET A 127 5.23 8.81 -1.30
C MET A 127 6.20 9.98 -1.12
N ARG A 128 7.13 10.18 -2.05
CA ARG A 128 8.07 11.31 -2.01
C ARG A 128 7.35 12.65 -2.19
N ASP A 129 6.49 12.77 -3.20
CA ASP A 129 5.98 14.05 -3.68
C ASP A 129 4.70 14.50 -2.93
N LEU A 130 3.85 13.57 -2.49
CA LEU A 130 2.61 13.87 -1.77
C LEU A 130 2.73 13.67 -0.25
N ALA A 131 3.50 12.66 0.19
CA ALA A 131 3.63 12.36 1.61
C ALA A 131 4.89 12.94 2.25
N ASP A 132 5.72 13.66 1.49
CA ASP A 132 6.99 14.27 1.91
C ASP A 132 7.98 13.23 2.51
N VAL A 133 7.92 11.99 2.03
CA VAL A 133 8.81 10.91 2.48
C VAL A 133 10.16 11.04 1.78
N PRO A 134 11.28 11.05 2.51
CA PRO A 134 12.60 11.03 1.90
C PRO A 134 12.75 9.83 0.95
N LEU A 135 13.38 10.01 -0.22
CA LEU A 135 13.46 8.98 -1.26
C LEU A 135 14.02 7.64 -0.74
N VAL A 136 15.06 7.69 0.08
CA VAL A 136 15.65 6.47 0.66
C VAL A 136 14.64 5.72 1.53
N GLU A 137 13.86 6.43 2.32
CA GLU A 137 12.82 5.82 3.17
C GLU A 137 11.67 5.27 2.32
N ALA A 138 11.24 5.98 1.26
CA ALA A 138 10.21 5.48 0.34
C ALA A 138 10.66 4.19 -0.36
N ILE A 139 11.94 4.08 -0.73
CA ILE A 139 12.52 2.85 -1.28
C ILE A 139 12.53 1.73 -0.24
N LYS A 140 12.93 2.00 1.01
CA LYS A 140 12.89 1.02 2.10
C LYS A 140 11.47 0.52 2.36
N MET A 141 10.49 1.41 2.36
CA MET A 141 9.07 1.08 2.51
C MET A 141 8.54 0.19 1.36
N ALA A 142 9.16 0.25 0.18
CA ALA A 142 8.80 -0.56 -0.99
C ALA A 142 9.66 -1.83 -1.16
N SER A 143 10.68 -2.04 -0.34
CA SER A 143 11.63 -3.16 -0.48
C SER A 143 11.93 -3.86 0.85
N LEU A 144 12.70 -3.25 1.73
CA LEU A 144 13.15 -3.88 2.98
C LEU A 144 11.99 -4.10 3.97
N VAL A 145 11.08 -3.14 4.07
CA VAL A 145 9.94 -3.25 5.00
C VAL A 145 9.02 -4.41 4.62
N PRO A 146 8.54 -4.55 3.36
CA PRO A 146 7.77 -5.74 2.98
C PRO A 146 8.57 -7.04 3.12
N ALA A 147 9.88 -7.06 2.86
CA ALA A 147 10.72 -8.25 3.08
C ALA A 147 10.72 -8.66 4.56
N ARG A 148 10.82 -7.71 5.49
CA ARG A 148 10.70 -7.97 6.94
C ARG A 148 9.32 -8.48 7.35
N ILE A 149 8.26 -7.90 6.80
CA ILE A 149 6.89 -8.31 7.10
C ILE A 149 6.65 -9.78 6.75
N ILE A 150 7.22 -10.26 5.66
CA ILE A 150 7.09 -11.67 5.22
C ILE A 150 8.26 -12.56 5.66
N GLY A 151 9.25 -12.04 6.40
CA GLY A 151 10.34 -12.80 6.98
C GLY A 151 11.39 -13.30 5.98
N VAL A 152 11.70 -12.51 4.95
CA VAL A 152 12.72 -12.82 3.92
C VAL A 152 13.81 -11.76 3.82
N ASP A 153 13.90 -10.90 4.81
CA ASP A 153 14.86 -9.77 4.82
C ASP A 153 16.31 -10.20 5.05
N ASP A 154 16.55 -11.44 5.39
CA ASP A 154 17.87 -12.07 5.36
C ASP A 154 18.38 -12.31 3.92
N GLN A 155 17.49 -12.39 2.92
CA GLN A 155 17.80 -12.67 1.53
C GLN A 155 17.51 -11.53 0.57
N LEU A 156 16.53 -10.66 0.87
CA LEU A 156 15.98 -9.65 -0.03
C LEU A 156 15.84 -8.29 0.66
N GLY A 157 15.53 -7.28 -0.14
CA GLY A 157 15.06 -5.96 0.30
C GLY A 157 16.15 -4.94 0.60
N SER A 158 17.43 -5.31 0.63
CA SER A 158 18.56 -4.39 0.82
C SER A 158 19.81 -4.82 0.05
N LEU A 159 20.70 -3.87 -0.19
CA LEU A 159 22.00 -4.10 -0.85
C LEU A 159 23.04 -4.46 0.21
N GLU A 160 23.12 -5.73 0.56
CA GLU A 160 24.06 -6.26 1.55
C GLU A 160 24.76 -7.50 1.02
N VAL A 161 26.02 -7.70 1.46
CA VAL A 161 26.79 -8.89 1.09
C VAL A 161 26.09 -10.16 1.56
N GLY A 162 25.90 -11.10 0.65
CA GLY A 162 25.22 -12.37 0.92
C GLY A 162 23.74 -12.41 0.56
N LYS A 163 23.12 -11.27 0.27
CA LYS A 163 21.75 -11.23 -0.23
C LYS A 163 21.67 -11.43 -1.74
N ILE A 164 20.48 -11.78 -2.21
CA ILE A 164 20.18 -11.93 -3.63
C ILE A 164 20.28 -10.55 -4.31
N ALA A 165 21.04 -10.48 -5.40
CA ALA A 165 21.34 -9.24 -6.11
C ALA A 165 20.22 -8.85 -7.10
N ASP A 166 18.98 -8.71 -6.60
CA ASP A 166 17.88 -8.13 -7.36
C ASP A 166 18.00 -6.60 -7.33
N LEU A 167 18.53 -6.04 -8.42
CA LEU A 167 18.90 -4.63 -8.51
C LEU A 167 18.00 -3.88 -9.49
N VAL A 168 17.60 -2.68 -9.10
CA VAL A 168 16.87 -1.77 -9.98
C VAL A 168 17.67 -0.48 -10.15
N LEU A 169 17.95 -0.10 -11.40
CA LEU A 169 18.54 1.19 -11.75
C LEU A 169 17.45 2.15 -12.20
N PHE A 170 17.47 3.35 -11.68
CA PHE A 170 16.54 4.41 -12.06
C PHE A 170 17.22 5.79 -12.07
N ASN A 171 16.66 6.73 -12.81
CA ASN A 171 17.12 8.11 -12.89
C ASN A 171 16.55 8.98 -11.73
N GLN A 172 16.85 10.27 -11.73
CA GLN A 172 16.37 11.22 -10.71
C GLN A 172 14.83 11.33 -10.66
N THR A 173 14.14 11.02 -11.74
CA THR A 173 12.68 11.00 -11.84
C THR A 173 12.09 9.62 -11.48
N ILE A 174 12.93 8.70 -11.02
CA ILE A 174 12.56 7.32 -10.64
C ILE A 174 11.99 6.55 -11.85
N ASP A 175 12.46 6.84 -13.06
CA ASP A 175 12.18 6.03 -14.24
C ASP A 175 13.18 4.88 -14.28
N VAL A 176 12.66 3.66 -14.38
CA VAL A 176 13.48 2.43 -14.37
C VAL A 176 14.15 2.25 -15.73
N HIS A 177 15.45 2.05 -15.73
CA HIS A 177 16.21 1.67 -16.92
C HIS A 177 16.05 0.16 -17.16
N LYS A 178 15.71 -0.19 -18.41
CA LYS A 178 15.66 -1.57 -18.89
C LYS A 178 17.02 -2.03 -19.41
#